data_f24c87e96a997171f766be82a337298b
#
_entry.id   f24c87e96a997171f766be82a337298b
#
_cell.length_a   1.000
_cell.length_b   1.000
_cell.length_c   1.000
_cell.angle_alpha   90.00
_cell.angle_beta   90.00
_cell.angle_gamma   90.00
#
_symmetry.space_group_name_H-M   'P 1'
#
loop_
_entity.id
_entity.type
_entity.pdbx_description
1 polymer ?
#
loop_
_entity_poly.entity_id
_entity_poly.type
_entity_poly.pdbx_seq_one_letter_code
_entity_poly.pdbx_strand_id
1 'polypeptide(L)'
;LDFRRQRQMCIRDRINTVKVTESFSIERYSHVMHIVSNVEGVFNNKYSKFETMLSGFPAGTVSGAPKIRAMEIIDELETTKRKVYAGGIGYFSANGEFDTCIALRTAVAKNKKFYVQSGAGIVADSKPQNEYLETVNKAKALLKAIE
;
A
#
# COMPACT_ATOMS: atom_id res chain seq x y z
N LEU A 1 10.33 9.95 -6.22
CA LEU A 1 9.17 9.05 -6.14
C LEU A 1 9.17 8.14 -7.33
N ASP A 2 9.25 6.83 -7.06
CA ASP A 2 9.59 5.85 -8.07
C ASP A 2 8.33 5.44 -8.86
N PHE A 3 8.15 5.96 -10.06
CA PHE A 3 7.16 5.52 -11.04
C PHE A 3 7.21 4.00 -11.34
N ARG A 4 8.25 3.29 -10.92
CA ARG A 4 8.39 1.84 -11.07
C ARG A 4 7.34 1.05 -10.29
N ARG A 5 6.76 1.62 -9.22
CA ARG A 5 5.77 0.92 -8.37
C ARG A 5 4.45 0.67 -9.10
N GLN A 6 4.02 1.60 -9.92
CA GLN A 6 2.79 1.47 -10.72
C GLN A 6 2.99 0.56 -11.94
N ARG A 7 4.23 0.40 -12.42
CA ARG A 7 4.54 -0.49 -13.55
C ARG A 7 4.17 -1.96 -13.33
N GLN A 8 4.12 -2.46 -12.10
CA GLN A 8 3.81 -3.88 -11.88
C GLN A 8 2.36 -4.23 -12.22
N MET A 9 1.40 -3.36 -11.94
CA MET A 9 0.02 -3.52 -12.40
C MET A 9 -0.06 -3.32 -13.92
N CYS A 10 0.64 -2.33 -14.44
CA CYS A 10 0.66 -1.99 -15.86
C CYS A 10 1.32 -3.04 -16.76
N ILE A 11 2.14 -3.96 -16.23
CA ILE A 11 2.70 -5.09 -17.00
C ILE A 11 1.58 -6.01 -17.55
N ARG A 12 0.41 -6.04 -16.90
CA ARG A 12 -0.76 -6.83 -17.30
C ARG A 12 -1.71 -6.07 -18.23
N ASP A 13 -1.45 -4.79 -18.47
CA ASP A 13 -2.22 -3.98 -19.41
C ASP A 13 -1.79 -4.22 -20.87
N ARG A 14 -2.61 -3.73 -21.80
CA ARG A 14 -2.21 -3.76 -23.21
C ARG A 14 -1.03 -2.82 -23.44
N ILE A 15 -0.06 -3.29 -24.20
CA ILE A 15 1.14 -2.52 -24.57
C ILE A 15 0.71 -1.15 -25.17
N ASN A 16 1.38 -0.08 -24.77
CA ASN A 16 1.16 1.30 -25.20
C ASN A 16 -0.18 1.93 -24.77
N THR A 17 -0.93 1.33 -23.85
CA THR A 17 -2.19 1.92 -23.36
C THR A 17 -2.04 2.62 -22.01
N VAL A 18 -0.91 2.45 -21.34
CA VAL A 18 -0.66 3.04 -20.02
C VAL A 18 -0.36 4.53 -20.15
N LYS A 19 -1.15 5.33 -19.45
CA LYS A 19 -1.03 6.81 -19.43
C LYS A 19 -1.04 7.30 -18.00
N VAL A 20 -0.21 8.29 -17.71
CA VAL A 20 -0.29 9.08 -16.47
C VAL A 20 -1.32 10.18 -16.75
N THR A 21 -2.48 10.09 -16.12
CA THR A 21 -3.59 11.05 -16.30
C THR A 21 -3.49 12.20 -15.31
N GLU A 22 -2.86 11.96 -14.17
CA GLU A 22 -2.56 12.98 -13.17
C GLU A 22 -1.19 12.70 -12.55
N SER A 23 -0.38 13.74 -12.34
CA SER A 23 0.99 13.60 -11.85
C SER A 23 1.27 14.60 -10.73
N PHE A 24 1.69 14.06 -9.58
CA PHE A 24 2.13 14.84 -8.41
C PHE A 24 1.12 15.86 -7.88
N SER A 25 -0.19 15.60 -7.99
CA SER A 25 -1.21 16.43 -7.35
C SER A 25 -1.14 16.28 -5.83
N ILE A 26 -1.40 17.40 -5.13
CA ILE A 26 -1.42 17.43 -3.67
C ILE A 26 -2.86 17.33 -3.20
N GLU A 27 -3.21 16.20 -2.61
CA GLU A 27 -4.49 16.02 -1.92
C GLU A 27 -4.36 16.36 -0.44
N ARG A 28 -5.26 17.21 0.05
CA ARG A 28 -5.30 17.66 1.43
C ARG A 28 -6.48 17.04 2.14
N TYR A 29 -6.20 16.29 3.19
CA TYR A 29 -7.18 15.72 4.11
C TYR A 29 -7.07 16.40 5.47
N SER A 30 -8.02 16.18 6.35
CA SER A 30 -8.08 16.82 7.68
C SER A 30 -6.81 16.66 8.52
N HIS A 31 -6.08 15.56 8.37
CA HIS A 31 -4.92 15.25 9.22
C HIS A 31 -3.65 14.90 8.43
N VAL A 32 -3.72 14.79 7.12
CA VAL A 32 -2.59 14.38 6.28
C VAL A 32 -2.65 15.04 4.90
N MET A 33 -1.49 15.18 4.28
CA MET A 33 -1.36 15.54 2.86
C MET A 33 -0.71 14.39 2.11
N HIS A 34 -1.20 14.12 0.91
CA HIS A 34 -0.65 13.12 0.02
C HIS A 34 -0.25 13.72 -1.31
N ILE A 35 0.84 13.22 -1.87
CA ILE A 35 1.18 13.44 -3.26
C ILE A 35 0.62 12.25 -4.03
N VAL A 36 -0.31 12.52 -4.92
CA VAL A 36 -1.05 11.51 -5.69
C VAL A 36 -0.69 11.60 -7.17
N SER A 37 -0.63 10.46 -7.80
CA SER A 37 -0.54 10.36 -9.26
C SER A 37 -1.52 9.29 -9.72
N ASN A 38 -2.26 9.58 -10.78
CA ASN A 38 -3.18 8.64 -11.38
C ASN A 38 -2.60 8.05 -12.67
N VAL A 39 -2.69 6.74 -12.80
CA VAL A 39 -2.21 5.99 -13.97
C VAL A 39 -3.32 5.07 -14.45
N GLU A 40 -3.65 5.18 -15.70
CA GLU A 40 -4.70 4.39 -16.36
C GLU A 40 -4.11 3.51 -17.45
N GLY A 41 -4.73 2.37 -17.69
CA GLY A 41 -4.37 1.45 -18.75
C GLY A 41 -5.54 0.59 -19.19
N VAL A 42 -5.49 0.09 -20.42
CA VAL A 42 -6.53 -0.81 -20.94
C VAL A 42 -6.25 -2.23 -20.46
N PHE A 43 -7.22 -2.80 -19.77
CA PHE A 43 -7.13 -4.16 -19.25
C PHE A 43 -6.88 -5.20 -20.36
N ASN A 44 -5.97 -6.13 -20.08
CA ASN A 44 -5.66 -7.24 -21.00
C ASN A 44 -6.49 -8.46 -20.63
N ASN A 45 -7.50 -8.77 -21.42
CA ASN A 45 -8.44 -9.89 -21.22
C ASN A 45 -7.80 -11.29 -21.25
N LYS A 46 -6.48 -11.39 -21.52
CA LYS A 46 -5.75 -12.68 -21.39
C LYS A 46 -5.59 -13.12 -19.93
N TYR A 47 -5.74 -12.20 -19.00
CA TYR A 47 -5.61 -12.45 -17.56
C TYR A 47 -6.95 -12.24 -16.87
N SER A 48 -7.19 -13.00 -15.82
CA SER A 48 -8.34 -12.72 -14.94
C SER A 48 -8.11 -11.42 -14.16
N LYS A 49 -9.19 -10.76 -13.75
CA LYS A 49 -9.11 -9.56 -12.91
C LYS A 49 -8.40 -9.85 -11.58
N PHE A 50 -8.61 -11.04 -11.02
CA PHE A 50 -7.97 -11.50 -9.79
C PHE A 50 -6.45 -11.66 -9.96
N GLU A 51 -5.99 -12.29 -11.03
CA GLU A 51 -4.55 -12.41 -11.33
C GLU A 51 -3.89 -11.03 -11.54
N THR A 52 -4.61 -10.12 -12.18
CA THR A 52 -4.13 -8.73 -12.37
C THR A 52 -4.00 -8.01 -11.04
N MET A 53 -4.98 -8.11 -10.16
CA MET A 53 -4.90 -7.57 -8.81
C MET A 53 -3.72 -8.17 -8.03
N LEU A 54 -3.57 -9.50 -8.03
CA LEU A 54 -2.48 -10.19 -7.32
C LEU A 54 -1.10 -9.79 -7.83
N SER A 55 -0.96 -9.39 -9.09
CA SER A 55 0.32 -8.91 -9.62
C SER A 55 0.80 -7.62 -8.96
N GLY A 56 -0.11 -6.83 -8.40
CA GLY A 56 0.18 -5.60 -7.66
C GLY A 56 0.44 -5.80 -6.16
N PHE A 57 0.01 -6.93 -5.59
CA PHE A 57 0.14 -7.20 -4.16
C PHE A 57 1.25 -8.23 -3.83
N PRO A 58 1.87 -8.12 -2.65
CA PRO A 58 1.83 -6.96 -1.73
C PRO A 58 2.40 -5.71 -2.39
N ALA A 59 1.79 -4.56 -2.05
CA ALA A 59 2.19 -3.29 -2.64
C ALA A 59 3.65 -2.93 -2.30
N GLY A 60 4.40 -2.46 -3.29
CA GLY A 60 5.82 -2.12 -3.10
C GLY A 60 6.07 -1.04 -2.05
N THR A 61 5.09 -0.16 -1.82
CA THR A 61 5.15 0.89 -0.78
C THR A 61 5.27 0.35 0.64
N VAL A 62 4.78 -0.87 0.87
CA VAL A 62 4.76 -1.50 2.19
C VAL A 62 5.65 -2.74 2.27
N SER A 63 6.18 -3.20 1.16
CA SER A 63 7.16 -4.29 1.11
C SER A 63 8.58 -3.78 0.85
N GLY A 64 8.81 -3.07 -0.22
CA GLY A 64 10.11 -2.57 -0.63
C GLY A 64 10.56 -3.11 -1.98
N ALA A 65 11.80 -2.78 -2.35
CA ALA A 65 12.41 -3.20 -3.61
C ALA A 65 13.91 -3.56 -3.38
N PRO A 66 14.41 -4.68 -3.95
CA PRO A 66 13.68 -5.72 -4.71
C PRO A 66 12.65 -6.45 -3.84
N LYS A 67 11.45 -6.72 -4.38
CA LYS A 67 10.29 -7.15 -3.59
C LYS A 67 10.52 -8.41 -2.77
N ILE A 68 11.07 -9.46 -3.37
CA ILE A 68 11.28 -10.75 -2.68
C ILE A 68 12.25 -10.57 -1.51
N ARG A 69 13.43 -9.98 -1.76
CA ARG A 69 14.42 -9.77 -0.70
C ARG A 69 13.91 -8.84 0.42
N ALA A 70 13.14 -7.81 0.06
CA ALA A 70 12.52 -6.93 1.06
C ALA A 70 11.52 -7.68 1.95
N MET A 71 10.73 -8.58 1.38
CA MET A 71 9.80 -9.41 2.17
C MET A 71 10.51 -10.42 3.07
N GLU A 72 11.62 -11.02 2.60
CA GLU A 72 12.48 -11.88 3.42
C GLU A 72 13.02 -11.12 4.63
N ILE A 73 13.59 -9.92 4.41
CA ILE A 73 14.11 -9.06 5.49
C ILE A 73 12.99 -8.69 6.49
N ILE A 74 11.80 -8.39 6.00
CA ILE A 74 10.65 -8.10 6.87
C ILE A 74 10.33 -9.31 7.75
N ASP A 75 10.31 -10.51 7.18
CA ASP A 75 10.02 -11.74 7.95
C ASP A 75 11.15 -12.10 8.93
N GLU A 76 12.40 -11.77 8.60
CA GLU A 76 13.58 -11.95 9.46
C GLU A 76 13.58 -10.98 10.66
N LEU A 77 13.20 -9.71 10.45
CA LEU A 77 13.39 -8.64 11.43
C LEU A 77 12.14 -8.30 12.24
N GLU A 78 10.95 -8.42 11.66
CA GLU A 78 9.71 -8.09 12.38
C GLU A 78 9.34 -9.21 13.37
N THR A 79 9.27 -8.85 14.64
CA THR A 79 8.93 -9.79 15.72
C THR A 79 7.46 -10.20 15.73
N THR A 80 6.60 -9.44 15.05
CA THR A 80 5.16 -9.65 15.01
C THR A 80 4.68 -9.75 13.56
N LYS A 81 3.95 -10.80 13.24
CA LYS A 81 3.36 -10.96 11.89
C LYS A 81 2.36 -9.85 11.59
N ARG A 82 2.41 -9.30 10.39
CA ARG A 82 1.60 -8.16 9.92
C ARG A 82 0.11 -8.45 9.84
N LYS A 83 -0.28 -9.67 9.51
CA LYS A 83 -1.69 -10.10 9.33
C LYS A 83 -2.44 -9.19 8.35
N VAL A 84 -3.41 -8.40 8.84
CA VAL A 84 -4.18 -7.46 8.03
C VAL A 84 -3.34 -6.27 7.57
N TYR A 85 -2.39 -5.82 8.40
CA TYR A 85 -1.55 -4.67 8.09
C TYR A 85 -0.75 -4.88 6.79
N ALA A 86 -0.79 -3.89 5.91
CA ALA A 86 -0.13 -3.89 4.60
C ALA A 86 -0.69 -4.90 3.58
N GLY A 87 -1.78 -5.59 3.90
CA GLY A 87 -2.54 -6.42 2.96
C GLY A 87 -3.43 -5.59 2.03
N GLY A 88 -4.22 -6.27 1.21
CA GLY A 88 -5.25 -5.66 0.37
C GLY A 88 -6.62 -5.77 1.01
N ILE A 89 -7.39 -4.69 0.98
CA ILE A 89 -8.81 -4.69 1.30
C ILE A 89 -9.56 -4.20 0.09
N GLY A 90 -10.66 -4.86 -0.27
CA GLY A 90 -11.43 -4.45 -1.42
C GLY A 90 -12.69 -5.27 -1.61
N TYR A 91 -13.35 -5.02 -2.73
CA TYR A 91 -14.55 -5.75 -3.13
C TYR A 91 -14.54 -6.06 -4.61
N PHE A 92 -15.28 -7.11 -4.97
CA PHE A 92 -15.60 -7.47 -6.34
C PHE A 92 -17.10 -7.36 -6.53
N SER A 93 -17.52 -6.55 -7.50
CA SER A 93 -18.94 -6.35 -7.83
C SER A 93 -19.46 -7.46 -8.74
N ALA A 94 -20.77 -7.65 -8.76
CA ALA A 94 -21.42 -8.62 -9.64
C ALA A 94 -21.22 -8.35 -11.14
N ASN A 95 -21.02 -7.09 -11.54
CA ASN A 95 -20.66 -6.69 -12.91
C ASN A 95 -19.17 -6.98 -13.25
N GLY A 96 -18.43 -7.53 -12.29
CA GLY A 96 -17.01 -7.87 -12.44
C GLY A 96 -16.05 -6.71 -12.25
N GLU A 97 -16.49 -5.54 -11.84
CA GLU A 97 -15.60 -4.48 -11.38
C GLU A 97 -15.04 -4.81 -10.00
N PHE A 98 -13.89 -4.27 -9.68
CA PHE A 98 -13.29 -4.40 -8.35
C PHE A 98 -12.56 -3.11 -7.97
N ASP A 99 -12.53 -2.84 -6.68
CA ASP A 99 -11.74 -1.77 -6.10
C ASP A 99 -11.00 -2.28 -4.88
N THR A 100 -9.74 -1.87 -4.72
CA THR A 100 -8.87 -2.36 -3.65
C THR A 100 -7.97 -1.25 -3.14
N CYS A 101 -7.70 -1.28 -1.85
CA CYS A 101 -6.72 -0.40 -1.22
C CYS A 101 -5.74 -1.19 -0.35
N ILE A 102 -4.65 -0.54 0.05
CA ILE A 102 -3.71 -1.11 1.01
C ILE A 102 -4.28 -0.93 2.42
N ALA A 103 -4.27 -1.98 3.22
CA ALA A 103 -4.69 -1.94 4.62
C ALA A 103 -3.68 -1.17 5.49
N LEU A 104 -3.73 0.14 5.42
CA LEU A 104 -2.95 1.08 6.22
C LEU A 104 -3.88 1.96 7.05
N ARG A 105 -3.37 2.50 8.15
CA ARG A 105 -4.16 3.37 9.04
C ARG A 105 -5.50 2.74 9.43
N THR A 106 -5.43 1.44 9.72
CA THR A 106 -6.58 0.59 10.04
C THR A 106 -6.37 -0.04 11.41
N ALA A 107 -7.40 -0.02 12.24
CA ALA A 107 -7.42 -0.72 13.52
C ALA A 107 -8.25 -2.01 13.39
N VAL A 108 -7.76 -3.09 13.97
CA VAL A 108 -8.48 -4.36 14.04
C VAL A 108 -9.07 -4.51 15.43
N ALA A 109 -10.39 -4.55 15.56
CA ALA A 109 -11.08 -4.81 16.81
C ALA A 109 -11.29 -6.32 16.98
N LYS A 110 -10.75 -6.91 18.04
CA LYS A 110 -10.91 -8.34 18.36
C LYS A 110 -10.79 -8.57 19.86
N ASN A 111 -11.69 -9.38 20.42
CA ASN A 111 -11.67 -9.76 21.85
C ASN A 111 -11.63 -8.53 22.78
N LYS A 112 -12.44 -7.51 22.52
CA LYS A 112 -12.48 -6.25 23.28
C LYS A 112 -11.16 -5.49 23.31
N LYS A 113 -10.29 -5.69 22.32
CA LYS A 113 -9.01 -4.99 22.16
C LYS A 113 -8.92 -4.43 20.74
N PHE A 114 -8.24 -3.28 20.61
CA PHE A 114 -7.84 -2.72 19.33
C PHE A 114 -6.37 -3.02 19.06
N TYR A 115 -6.09 -3.44 17.84
CA TYR A 115 -4.74 -3.68 17.34
C TYR A 115 -4.45 -2.64 16.26
N VAL A 116 -3.46 -1.82 16.50
CA VAL A 116 -2.99 -0.79 15.56
C VAL A 116 -1.55 -1.11 15.20
N GLN A 117 -1.26 -1.16 13.91
CA GLN A 117 0.09 -1.36 13.40
C GLN A 117 0.46 -0.24 12.43
N SER A 118 1.68 0.26 12.53
CA SER A 118 2.22 1.27 11.64
C SER A 118 3.68 0.96 11.32
N GLY A 119 4.19 1.51 10.22
CA GLY A 119 5.56 1.33 9.79
C GLY A 119 6.06 2.51 8.99
N ALA A 120 7.37 2.61 8.84
CA ALA A 120 8.06 3.58 8.00
C ALA A 120 8.83 2.89 6.89
N GLY A 121 9.08 3.58 5.78
CA GLY A 121 9.91 3.10 4.70
C GLY A 121 11.37 3.39 5.01
N ILE A 122 12.20 2.38 5.04
CA ILE A 122 13.64 2.51 5.32
C ILE A 122 14.41 2.64 4.01
N VAL A 123 15.27 3.65 3.95
CA VAL A 123 16.22 3.91 2.85
C VAL A 123 17.62 4.11 3.41
N ALA A 124 18.63 4.19 2.53
CA ALA A 124 20.04 4.31 2.93
C ALA A 124 20.31 5.49 3.88
N ASP A 125 19.62 6.61 3.68
CA ASP A 125 19.81 7.84 4.46
C ASP A 125 18.87 7.91 5.68
N SER A 126 18.07 6.88 5.95
CA SER A 126 17.14 6.84 7.09
C SER A 126 17.88 6.92 8.42
N LYS A 127 17.38 7.78 9.31
CA LYS A 127 17.85 7.88 10.69
C LYS A 127 16.88 7.14 11.60
N PRO A 128 17.31 6.11 12.36
CA PRO A 128 16.41 5.24 13.13
C PRO A 128 15.41 6.00 14.00
N GLN A 129 15.85 7.06 14.68
CA GLN A 129 14.99 7.87 15.54
C GLN A 129 13.88 8.60 14.77
N ASN A 130 14.18 9.11 13.58
CA ASN A 130 13.20 9.79 12.75
C ASN A 130 12.15 8.82 12.23
N GLU A 131 12.58 7.64 11.77
CA GLU A 131 11.67 6.59 11.29
C GLU A 131 10.76 6.08 12.41
N TYR A 132 11.31 5.91 13.61
CA TYR A 132 10.50 5.57 14.78
C TYR A 132 9.44 6.64 15.09
N LEU A 133 9.83 7.90 15.12
CA LEU A 133 8.89 9.01 15.34
C LEU A 133 7.81 9.08 14.25
N GLU A 134 8.15 8.77 13.01
CA GLU A 134 7.20 8.68 11.92
C GLU A 134 6.16 7.58 12.17
N THR A 135 6.59 6.39 12.62
CA THR A 135 5.65 5.31 12.95
C THR A 135 4.69 5.70 14.07
N VAL A 136 5.21 6.35 15.13
CA VAL A 136 4.39 6.85 16.25
C VAL A 136 3.37 7.88 15.76
N ASN A 137 3.79 8.84 14.93
CA ASN A 137 2.89 9.87 14.40
C ASN A 137 1.81 9.28 13.49
N LYS A 138 2.13 8.28 12.68
CA LYS A 138 1.15 7.55 11.86
C LYS A 138 0.11 6.79 12.69
N ALA A 139 0.46 6.29 13.86
CA ALA A 139 -0.45 5.59 14.76
C ALA A 139 -1.35 6.56 15.56
N LYS A 140 -0.88 7.77 15.89
CA LYS A 140 -1.58 8.73 16.75
C LYS A 140 -3.01 9.05 16.30
N ALA A 141 -3.24 9.23 14.99
CA ALA A 141 -4.56 9.56 14.47
C ALA A 141 -5.60 8.46 14.77
N LEU A 142 -5.18 7.19 14.65
CA LEU A 142 -6.03 6.04 14.97
C LEU A 142 -6.24 5.89 16.49
N LEU A 143 -5.18 6.06 17.27
CA LEU A 143 -5.27 5.96 18.74
C LEU A 143 -6.24 7.01 19.28
N LYS A 144 -6.13 8.25 18.80
CA LYS A 144 -7.05 9.34 19.18
C LYS A 144 -8.51 9.10 18.76
N ALA A 145 -8.74 8.34 17.69
CA ALA A 145 -10.11 8.01 17.25
C ALA A 145 -10.75 6.86 18.05
N ILE A 146 -9.96 6.14 18.85
CA ILE A 146 -10.40 5.00 19.67
C ILE A 146 -10.60 5.42 21.15
N GLU A 147 -9.99 6.51 21.57
CA GLU A 147 -10.23 7.16 22.87
C GLU A 147 -11.65 7.76 22.95
#